data_539199c736bf8721ef126e82c40a4ea6
#
_entry.id   539199c736bf8721ef126e82c40a4ea6
#
_cell.length_a   1.000
_cell.length_b   1.000
_cell.length_c   1.000
_cell.angle_alpha   90.00
_cell.angle_beta   90.00
_cell.angle_gamma   90.00
#
_symmetry.space_group_name_H-M   'P 1'
#
loop_
_entity.id
_entity.type
_entity.pdbx_description
1 polymer ?
#
loop_
_entity_poly.entity_id
_entity_poly.type
_entity_poly.pdbx_seq_one_letter_code
_entity_poly.pdbx_strand_id
1 'polypeptide(L)'
;MTDQPADDAVASARLLVAYVSEDEELDHVRDAATEIGRRSGAKVILYDRDSASAFSDPMPNQWASQAEGAQFGDPLSDQELVKLGREPFAAKVAAAREAGVDAWGWLASDHGTDAVVAYARDHGADLILLPADLEEPGLAERLKGETVDNAVEEAEASATGLVVVLVASDGATELAAGRL
;
A
#
# COMPACT_ATOMS: atom_id res chain seq x y z
N MET A 1 1.03 7.13 27.72
CA MET A 1 0.76 5.80 28.24
C MET A 1 -0.44 5.29 27.47
N THR A 2 -0.40 4.45 26.52
CA THR A 2 0.27 3.20 26.26
C THR A 2 0.09 2.84 24.78
N ASP A 3 1.11 2.94 23.93
CA ASP A 3 1.05 2.45 22.54
C ASP A 3 1.57 1.00 22.41
N GLN A 4 1.54 0.24 23.48
CA GLN A 4 2.11 -1.10 23.55
C GLN A 4 1.53 -2.11 22.53
N PRO A 5 0.20 -2.17 22.25
CA PRO A 5 -0.32 -3.13 21.27
C PRO A 5 0.03 -2.79 19.81
N ALA A 6 0.19 -1.51 19.48
CA ALA A 6 0.61 -1.10 18.14
C ALA A 6 2.08 -1.47 17.88
N ASP A 7 2.95 -1.21 18.85
CA ASP A 7 4.37 -1.56 18.77
C ASP A 7 4.58 -3.07 18.65
N ASP A 8 3.79 -3.87 19.38
CA ASP A 8 3.85 -5.34 19.31
C ASP A 8 3.36 -5.86 17.94
N ALA A 9 2.28 -5.29 17.37
CA ALA A 9 1.78 -5.65 16.06
C ALA A 9 2.79 -5.29 14.97
N VAL A 10 3.35 -4.10 15.04
CA VAL A 10 4.40 -3.63 14.12
C VAL A 10 5.65 -4.52 14.22
N ALA A 11 6.10 -4.85 15.43
CA ALA A 11 7.28 -5.68 15.64
C ALA A 11 7.12 -7.13 15.18
N SER A 12 5.88 -7.64 15.14
CA SER A 12 5.57 -9.02 14.75
C SER A 12 5.10 -9.16 13.29
N ALA A 13 4.95 -8.06 12.56
CA ALA A 13 4.49 -8.08 11.17
C ALA A 13 5.46 -8.84 10.27
N ARG A 14 4.93 -9.69 9.40
CA ARG A 14 5.67 -10.44 8.38
C ARG A 14 5.39 -9.93 6.97
N LEU A 15 4.18 -9.43 6.74
CA LEU A 15 3.75 -8.83 5.50
C LEU A 15 3.00 -7.53 5.78
N LEU A 16 3.47 -6.47 5.18
CA LEU A 16 2.94 -5.12 5.29
C LEU A 16 2.55 -4.61 3.91
N VAL A 17 1.36 -4.03 3.79
CA VAL A 17 0.90 -3.33 2.60
C VAL A 17 0.83 -1.84 2.89
N ALA A 18 1.43 -1.01 2.05
CA ALA A 18 1.43 0.44 2.19
C ALA A 18 0.77 1.09 0.96
N TYR A 19 -0.26 1.89 1.19
CA TYR A 19 -0.98 2.63 0.17
C TYR A 19 -0.16 3.88 -0.22
N VAL A 20 0.34 3.91 -1.43
CA VAL A 20 1.26 4.94 -1.92
C VAL A 20 0.82 5.49 -3.27
N SER A 21 1.39 6.62 -3.68
CA SER A 21 1.22 7.24 -4.99
C SER A 21 2.53 7.23 -5.77
N GLU A 22 2.44 7.42 -7.08
CA GLU A 22 3.63 7.56 -7.94
C GLU A 22 4.35 8.90 -7.71
N ASP A 23 3.61 9.95 -7.37
CA ASP A 23 4.14 11.25 -6.96
C ASP A 23 4.68 11.25 -5.52
N GLU A 24 5.02 12.44 -5.00
CA GLU A 24 5.56 12.61 -3.63
C GLU A 24 4.48 12.74 -2.55
N GLU A 25 3.20 12.79 -2.93
CA GLU A 25 2.10 13.08 -2.00
C GLU A 25 2.05 12.09 -0.82
N LEU A 26 2.26 10.80 -1.10
CA LEU A 26 2.22 9.74 -0.10
C LEU A 26 3.61 9.19 0.28
N ASP A 27 4.68 9.97 0.07
CA ASP A 27 6.04 9.54 0.43
C ASP A 27 6.20 9.29 1.93
N HIS A 28 5.47 10.01 2.78
CA HIS A 28 5.45 9.78 4.22
C HIS A 28 4.95 8.36 4.58
N VAL A 29 3.98 7.81 3.83
CA VAL A 29 3.50 6.43 4.02
C VAL A 29 4.56 5.42 3.59
N ARG A 30 5.22 5.65 2.44
CA ARG A 30 6.35 4.83 1.97
C ARG A 30 7.48 4.81 3.00
N ASP A 31 7.83 5.97 3.55
CA ASP A 31 8.93 6.11 4.50
C ASP A 31 8.62 5.41 5.81
N ALA A 32 7.39 5.53 6.32
CA ALA A 32 6.92 4.78 7.48
C ALA A 32 6.95 3.27 7.22
N ALA A 33 6.48 2.81 6.05
CA ALA A 33 6.51 1.40 5.66
C ALA A 33 7.95 0.86 5.59
N THR A 34 8.86 1.64 5.01
CA THR A 34 10.29 1.30 4.92
C THR A 34 10.91 1.16 6.31
N GLU A 35 10.64 2.10 7.21
CA GLU A 35 11.17 2.05 8.58
C GLU A 35 10.60 0.86 9.37
N ILE A 36 9.31 0.59 9.25
CA ILE A 36 8.68 -0.57 9.88
C ILE A 36 9.27 -1.86 9.31
N GLY A 37 9.35 -2.00 7.99
CA GLY A 37 9.92 -3.17 7.34
C GLY A 37 11.37 -3.42 7.74
N ARG A 38 12.17 -2.35 7.86
CA ARG A 38 13.56 -2.44 8.32
C ARG A 38 13.66 -2.93 9.77
N ARG A 39 12.75 -2.52 10.65
CA ARG A 39 12.77 -2.91 12.07
C ARG A 39 12.20 -4.30 12.33
N SER A 40 11.11 -4.67 11.66
CA SER A 40 10.43 -5.95 11.84
C SER A 40 10.99 -7.08 10.97
N GLY A 41 11.69 -6.76 9.88
CA GLY A 41 12.06 -7.72 8.85
C GLY A 41 10.86 -8.14 7.96
N ALA A 42 9.77 -7.40 8.02
CA ALA A 42 8.58 -7.67 7.21
C ALA A 42 8.86 -7.46 5.71
N LYS A 43 8.22 -8.28 4.88
CA LYS A 43 8.06 -7.98 3.45
C LYS A 43 7.13 -6.79 3.29
N VAL A 44 7.49 -5.83 2.46
CA VAL A 44 6.73 -4.61 2.21
C VAL A 44 6.20 -4.62 0.78
N ILE A 45 4.89 -4.47 0.63
CA ILE A 45 4.24 -4.25 -0.66
C ILE A 45 3.84 -2.77 -0.74
N LEU A 46 4.42 -2.04 -1.66
CA LEU A 46 3.98 -0.70 -2.02
C LEU A 46 2.81 -0.83 -3.00
N TYR A 47 1.62 -0.48 -2.56
CA TYR A 47 0.39 -0.53 -3.36
C TYR A 47 0.19 0.81 -4.05
N ASP A 48 0.37 0.84 -5.39
CA ASP A 48 0.26 2.06 -6.18
C ASP A 48 -1.19 2.40 -6.49
N ARG A 49 -1.73 3.46 -5.86
CA ARG A 49 -3.08 3.94 -6.11
C ARG A 49 -3.28 4.54 -7.51
N ASP A 50 -2.21 5.05 -8.13
CA ASP A 50 -2.30 5.78 -9.39
C ASP A 50 -2.33 4.83 -10.61
N SER A 51 -1.97 3.58 -10.42
CA SER A 51 -1.93 2.60 -11.51
C SER A 51 -3.31 2.32 -12.12
N ALA A 52 -4.39 2.42 -11.33
CA ALA A 52 -5.74 2.21 -11.83
C ALA A 52 -6.12 3.21 -12.93
N SER A 53 -5.64 4.45 -12.84
CA SER A 53 -5.88 5.48 -13.88
C SER A 53 -5.12 5.18 -15.18
N ALA A 54 -3.96 4.55 -15.09
CA ALA A 54 -3.16 4.17 -16.25
C ALA A 54 -3.80 3.03 -17.08
N PHE A 55 -4.61 2.17 -16.45
CA PHE A 55 -5.36 1.12 -17.14
C PHE A 55 -6.67 1.62 -17.77
N SER A 56 -7.10 2.84 -17.45
CA SER A 56 -8.33 3.45 -18.02
C SER A 56 -8.12 4.01 -19.43
N ASP A 57 -6.88 4.27 -19.83
CA ASP A 57 -6.55 4.63 -21.21
C ASP A 57 -6.54 3.37 -22.10
N PRO A 58 -7.11 3.43 -23.31
CA PRO A 58 -7.06 2.29 -24.22
C PRO A 58 -5.61 1.94 -24.51
N MET A 59 -5.15 0.84 -23.92
CA MET A 59 -3.78 0.37 -24.04
C MET A 59 -3.38 0.21 -25.51
N PRO A 60 -2.26 0.78 -25.95
CA PRO A 60 -1.71 0.42 -27.26
C PRO A 60 -1.43 -1.09 -27.27
N ASN A 61 -1.80 -1.77 -28.35
CA ASN A 61 -1.69 -3.23 -28.53
C ASN A 61 -0.29 -3.82 -28.22
N GLN A 62 0.74 -2.98 -28.11
CA GLN A 62 2.13 -3.39 -27.76
C GLN A 62 2.29 -3.78 -26.26
N TRP A 63 1.39 -3.30 -25.39
CA TRP A 63 1.47 -3.58 -23.95
C TRP A 63 0.81 -4.91 -23.58
N ALA A 64 -0.17 -5.34 -24.34
CA ALA A 64 -0.86 -6.61 -24.12
C ALA A 64 0.10 -7.81 -24.27
N SER A 65 1.05 -7.74 -25.20
CA SER A 65 2.03 -8.81 -25.44
C SER A 65 3.16 -8.89 -24.39
N GLN A 66 3.44 -7.78 -23.70
CA GLN A 66 4.42 -7.77 -22.60
C GLN A 66 3.78 -8.13 -21.25
N ALA A 67 2.50 -7.84 -21.09
CA ALA A 67 1.73 -8.21 -19.90
C ALA A 67 1.42 -9.73 -19.83
N GLU A 68 1.48 -10.47 -20.95
CA GLU A 68 1.30 -11.92 -20.97
C GLU A 68 2.40 -12.68 -20.21
N GLY A 69 3.55 -12.04 -19.91
CA GLY A 69 4.62 -12.64 -19.11
C GLY A 69 4.59 -12.27 -17.61
N ALA A 70 3.89 -11.20 -17.25
CA ALA A 70 3.66 -10.85 -15.85
C ALA A 70 2.41 -11.59 -15.39
N GLN A 71 2.56 -12.58 -14.54
CA GLN A 71 1.40 -13.23 -13.92
C GLN A 71 0.64 -12.16 -13.14
N PHE A 72 -0.56 -11.82 -13.61
CA PHE A 72 -1.48 -10.95 -12.89
C PHE A 72 -1.70 -11.55 -11.49
N GLY A 73 -1.18 -10.90 -10.47
CA GLY A 73 -1.32 -11.35 -9.10
C GLY A 73 -0.03 -11.43 -8.28
N ASP A 74 1.15 -11.31 -8.90
CA ASP A 74 2.40 -11.30 -8.16
C ASP A 74 2.95 -9.88 -7.98
N PRO A 75 3.51 -9.54 -6.80
CA PRO A 75 4.22 -8.29 -6.59
C PRO A 75 5.43 -8.17 -7.52
N LEU A 76 5.67 -6.97 -8.02
CA LEU A 76 6.67 -6.66 -9.03
C LEU A 76 7.94 -6.10 -8.38
N SER A 77 9.09 -6.50 -8.90
CA SER A 77 10.36 -5.87 -8.58
C SER A 77 10.49 -4.50 -9.24
N ASP A 78 11.43 -3.68 -8.76
CA ASP A 78 11.80 -2.41 -9.39
C ASP A 78 12.17 -2.57 -10.87
N GLN A 79 12.89 -3.63 -11.22
CA GLN A 79 13.27 -3.91 -12.61
C GLN A 79 12.07 -4.26 -13.51
N GLU A 80 11.09 -4.98 -12.98
CA GLU A 80 9.86 -5.30 -13.70
C GLU A 80 8.99 -4.06 -13.89
N LEU A 81 8.91 -3.19 -12.88
CA LEU A 81 8.21 -1.91 -12.95
C LEU A 81 8.82 -0.98 -14.01
N VAL A 82 10.16 -0.90 -14.12
CA VAL A 82 10.84 -0.15 -15.19
C VAL A 82 10.45 -0.69 -16.57
N LYS A 83 10.41 -2.02 -16.76
CA LYS A 83 10.00 -2.61 -18.04
C LYS A 83 8.54 -2.29 -18.42
N LEU A 84 7.71 -2.01 -17.42
CA LEU A 84 6.32 -1.60 -17.60
C LEU A 84 6.16 -0.07 -17.78
N GLY A 85 7.27 0.68 -17.83
CA GLY A 85 7.23 2.14 -17.98
C GLY A 85 6.80 2.87 -16.71
N ARG A 86 6.99 2.25 -15.53
CA ARG A 86 6.64 2.80 -14.23
C ARG A 86 7.90 3.22 -13.45
N GLU A 87 8.80 3.95 -14.11
CA GLU A 87 10.09 4.36 -13.56
C GLU A 87 9.96 5.15 -12.23
N PRO A 88 9.03 6.12 -12.06
CA PRO A 88 8.91 6.84 -10.79
C PRO A 88 8.53 5.91 -9.64
N PHE A 89 7.60 4.99 -9.88
CA PHE A 89 7.19 4.01 -8.87
C PHE A 89 8.29 2.95 -8.62
N ALA A 90 8.98 2.51 -9.66
CA ALA A 90 10.14 1.63 -9.55
C ALA A 90 11.24 2.22 -8.65
N ALA A 91 11.48 3.54 -8.78
CA ALA A 91 12.45 4.24 -7.93
C ALA A 91 12.08 4.19 -6.44
N LYS A 92 10.79 4.24 -6.10
CA LYS A 92 10.32 4.09 -4.70
C LYS A 92 10.57 2.70 -4.15
N VAL A 93 10.31 1.66 -4.95
CA VAL A 93 10.61 0.27 -4.58
C VAL A 93 12.12 0.06 -4.41
N ALA A 94 12.92 0.58 -5.35
CA ALA A 94 14.38 0.51 -5.29
C ALA A 94 14.94 1.19 -4.04
N ALA A 95 14.45 2.39 -3.70
CA ALA A 95 14.88 3.13 -2.51
C ALA A 95 14.60 2.35 -1.20
N ALA A 96 13.44 1.70 -1.09
CA ALA A 96 13.13 0.85 0.05
C ALA A 96 14.08 -0.37 0.13
N ARG A 97 14.41 -0.98 -1.01
CA ARG A 97 15.37 -2.09 -1.09
C ARG A 97 16.80 -1.65 -0.73
N GLU A 98 17.23 -0.48 -1.16
CA GLU A 98 18.52 0.10 -0.78
C GLU A 98 18.61 0.37 0.73
N ALA A 99 17.48 0.67 1.38
CA ALA A 99 17.38 0.77 2.83
C ALA A 99 17.38 -0.59 3.56
N GLY A 100 17.51 -1.71 2.82
CA GLY A 100 17.60 -3.06 3.38
C GLY A 100 16.25 -3.75 3.62
N VAL A 101 15.19 -3.28 2.99
CA VAL A 101 13.83 -3.84 3.11
C VAL A 101 13.53 -4.78 1.94
N ASP A 102 12.86 -5.91 2.19
CA ASP A 102 12.29 -6.77 1.15
C ASP A 102 11.03 -6.12 0.57
N ALA A 103 11.23 -5.14 -0.33
CA ALA A 103 10.18 -4.30 -0.89
C ALA A 103 9.81 -4.71 -2.32
N TRP A 104 8.52 -4.65 -2.62
CA TRP A 104 7.93 -4.97 -3.91
C TRP A 104 6.83 -3.96 -4.25
N GLY A 105 6.53 -3.80 -5.54
CA GLY A 105 5.44 -2.94 -6.00
C GLY A 105 4.21 -3.75 -6.40
N TRP A 106 3.03 -3.17 -6.20
CA TRP A 106 1.77 -3.70 -6.70
C TRP A 106 1.06 -2.63 -7.52
N LEU A 107 0.74 -2.95 -8.77
CA LEU A 107 -0.04 -2.08 -9.65
C LEU A 107 -1.53 -2.41 -9.48
N ALA A 108 -2.24 -1.52 -8.79
CA ALA A 108 -3.66 -1.71 -8.52
C ALA A 108 -4.50 -1.62 -9.79
N SER A 109 -5.53 -2.46 -9.90
CA SER A 109 -6.60 -2.31 -10.89
C SER A 109 -7.72 -1.39 -10.40
N ASP A 110 -7.76 -1.12 -9.10
CA ASP A 110 -8.69 -0.23 -8.42
C ASP A 110 -7.91 0.62 -7.40
N HIS A 111 -8.32 1.88 -7.23
CA HIS A 111 -7.63 2.86 -6.38
C HIS A 111 -8.38 3.17 -5.08
N GLY A 112 -9.49 2.49 -4.81
CA GLY A 112 -10.24 2.66 -3.56
C GLY A 112 -9.51 2.07 -2.35
N THR A 113 -9.79 2.61 -1.16
CA THR A 113 -9.30 2.05 0.10
C THR A 113 -9.81 0.63 0.34
N ASP A 114 -11.03 0.31 -0.08
CA ASP A 114 -11.60 -1.03 -0.03
C ASP A 114 -10.77 -2.04 -0.85
N ALA A 115 -10.25 -1.61 -1.99
CA ALA A 115 -9.43 -2.46 -2.86
C ALA A 115 -8.10 -2.82 -2.20
N VAL A 116 -7.42 -1.86 -1.54
CA VAL A 116 -6.16 -2.16 -0.85
C VAL A 116 -6.38 -3.02 0.40
N VAL A 117 -7.50 -2.85 1.11
CA VAL A 117 -7.87 -3.73 2.25
C VAL A 117 -8.16 -5.14 1.76
N ALA A 118 -8.93 -5.29 0.67
CA ALA A 118 -9.18 -6.58 0.05
C ALA A 118 -7.88 -7.27 -0.38
N TYR A 119 -6.99 -6.52 -1.06
CA TYR A 119 -5.67 -7.02 -1.43
C TYR A 119 -4.86 -7.51 -0.23
N ALA A 120 -4.76 -6.69 0.83
CA ALA A 120 -4.02 -7.04 2.05
C ALA A 120 -4.55 -8.32 2.70
N ARG A 121 -5.87 -8.46 2.75
CA ARG A 121 -6.55 -9.64 3.29
C ARG A 121 -6.28 -10.90 2.46
N ASP A 122 -6.46 -10.80 1.14
CA ASP A 122 -6.30 -11.94 0.22
C ASP A 122 -4.87 -12.48 0.20
N HIS A 123 -3.89 -11.61 0.49
CA HIS A 123 -2.48 -11.97 0.57
C HIS A 123 -1.99 -12.26 2.00
N GLY A 124 -2.87 -12.24 2.99
CA GLY A 124 -2.54 -12.55 4.37
C GLY A 124 -1.60 -11.53 5.02
N ALA A 125 -1.77 -10.24 4.69
CA ALA A 125 -1.01 -9.17 5.33
C ALA A 125 -1.38 -9.05 6.82
N ASP A 126 -0.38 -8.77 7.63
CA ASP A 126 -0.54 -8.53 9.07
C ASP A 126 -0.84 -7.04 9.33
N LEU A 127 -0.35 -6.17 8.44
CA LEU A 127 -0.38 -4.72 8.62
C LEU A 127 -0.71 -4.00 7.31
N ILE A 128 -1.53 -2.96 7.39
CA ILE A 128 -1.78 -2.03 6.30
C ILE A 128 -1.51 -0.59 6.77
N LEU A 129 -0.79 0.18 5.96
CA LEU A 129 -0.52 1.58 6.19
C LEU A 129 -1.31 2.44 5.22
N LEU A 130 -2.08 3.38 5.77
CA LEU A 130 -2.88 4.35 5.03
C LEU A 130 -2.49 5.77 5.45
N PRO A 131 -2.57 6.77 4.57
CA PRO A 131 -2.38 8.16 4.98
C PRO A 131 -3.55 8.63 5.84
N ALA A 132 -3.25 9.35 6.93
CA ALA A 132 -4.26 9.88 7.84
C ALA A 132 -5.11 10.98 7.22
N ASP A 133 -4.59 11.70 6.23
CA ASP A 133 -5.25 12.80 5.53
C ASP A 133 -6.26 12.35 4.45
N LEU A 134 -6.43 11.04 4.20
CA LEU A 134 -7.56 10.51 3.42
C LEU A 134 -8.93 10.81 4.06
N GLU A 135 -8.95 11.27 5.32
CA GLU A 135 -10.19 11.70 5.99
C GLU A 135 -10.83 12.94 5.34
N GLU A 136 -10.09 13.71 4.54
CA GLU A 136 -10.61 14.82 3.74
C GLU A 136 -10.47 14.54 2.23
N PRO A 137 -11.18 13.56 1.68
CA PRO A 137 -11.11 13.25 0.26
C PRO A 137 -11.59 14.44 -0.58
N GLY A 138 -10.99 14.65 -1.74
CA GLY A 138 -11.46 15.61 -2.74
C GLY A 138 -12.92 15.38 -3.11
N LEU A 139 -13.57 16.37 -3.71
CA LEU A 139 -15.01 16.30 -4.02
C LEU A 139 -15.38 15.07 -4.85
N ALA A 140 -14.51 14.64 -5.77
CA ALA A 140 -14.72 13.45 -6.61
C ALA A 140 -14.62 12.13 -5.80
N GLU A 141 -13.77 12.08 -4.81
CA GLU A 141 -13.59 10.92 -3.91
C GLU A 141 -14.73 10.82 -2.91
N ARG A 142 -15.24 11.96 -2.41
CA ARG A 142 -16.46 11.98 -1.58
C ARG A 142 -17.66 11.39 -2.29
N LEU A 143 -17.77 11.61 -3.61
CA LEU A 143 -18.85 11.05 -4.41
C LEU A 143 -18.72 9.53 -4.62
N LYS A 144 -17.52 8.97 -4.47
CA LYS A 144 -17.24 7.54 -4.57
C LYS A 144 -17.32 6.80 -3.23
N GLY A 145 -17.44 7.52 -2.11
CA GLY A 145 -17.51 6.93 -0.77
C GLY A 145 -16.18 6.33 -0.27
N GLU A 146 -15.07 6.72 -0.90
CA GLU A 146 -13.74 6.24 -0.54
C GLU A 146 -13.19 7.08 0.62
N THR A 147 -13.21 6.55 1.81
CA THR A 147 -12.69 7.19 3.03
C THR A 147 -11.86 6.23 3.84
N VAL A 148 -11.00 6.76 4.70
CA VAL A 148 -10.25 5.94 5.68
C VAL A 148 -11.20 5.15 6.59
N ASP A 149 -12.35 5.73 6.94
CA ASP A 149 -13.36 5.07 7.76
C ASP A 149 -13.83 3.75 7.13
N ASN A 150 -14.03 3.72 5.80
CA ASN A 150 -14.40 2.49 5.09
C ASN A 150 -13.32 1.41 5.23
N ALA A 151 -12.05 1.78 5.11
CA ALA A 151 -10.94 0.84 5.27
C ALA A 151 -10.84 0.29 6.70
N VAL A 152 -11.09 1.14 7.70
CA VAL A 152 -11.11 0.73 9.10
C VAL A 152 -12.28 -0.21 9.37
N GLU A 153 -13.51 0.15 8.94
CA GLU A 153 -14.69 -0.70 9.09
C GLU A 153 -14.53 -2.04 8.38
N GLU A 154 -13.94 -2.05 7.18
CA GLU A 154 -13.67 -3.29 6.42
C GLU A 154 -12.65 -4.18 7.13
N ALA A 155 -11.59 -3.60 7.69
CA ALA A 155 -10.58 -4.34 8.44
C ALA A 155 -11.17 -4.93 9.75
N GLU A 156 -12.01 -4.16 10.46
CA GLU A 156 -12.70 -4.64 11.66
C GLU A 156 -13.70 -5.77 11.35
N ALA A 157 -14.43 -5.65 10.25
CA ALA A 157 -15.42 -6.65 9.84
C ALA A 157 -14.78 -7.99 9.40
N SER A 158 -13.51 -7.95 8.99
CA SER A 158 -12.89 -9.12 8.36
C SER A 158 -12.35 -10.18 9.32
N ALA A 159 -12.31 -9.95 10.61
CA ALA A 159 -11.83 -10.92 11.65
C ALA A 159 -10.46 -11.59 11.30
N THR A 160 -9.65 -10.99 10.42
CA THR A 160 -8.41 -11.59 9.89
C THR A 160 -7.18 -11.25 10.71
N GLY A 161 -7.32 -10.46 11.76
CA GLY A 161 -6.18 -9.95 12.53
C GLY A 161 -5.35 -8.88 11.79
N LEU A 162 -5.84 -8.36 10.67
CA LEU A 162 -5.24 -7.25 9.94
C LEU A 162 -5.28 -5.98 10.80
N VAL A 163 -4.15 -5.32 10.93
CA VAL A 163 -4.00 -4.08 11.69
C VAL A 163 -3.88 -2.91 10.74
N VAL A 164 -4.70 -1.87 10.95
CA VAL A 164 -4.65 -0.63 10.17
C VAL A 164 -3.88 0.44 10.95
N VAL A 165 -2.87 1.01 10.30
CA VAL A 165 -2.06 2.11 10.83
C VAL A 165 -2.23 3.32 9.93
N LEU A 166 -2.64 4.44 10.51
CA LEU A 166 -2.70 5.73 9.84
C LEU A 166 -1.35 6.43 9.97
N VAL A 167 -0.89 7.03 8.88
CA VAL A 167 0.38 7.75 8.82
C VAL A 167 0.10 9.21 8.51
N ALA A 168 0.42 10.10 9.44
CA ALA A 168 0.29 11.54 9.25
C ALA A 168 1.41 12.09 8.34
N SER A 169 1.21 13.25 7.76
CA SER A 169 2.16 13.90 6.86
C SER A 169 3.52 14.21 7.50
N ASP A 170 3.60 14.30 8.83
CA ASP A 170 4.85 14.42 9.59
C ASP A 170 5.53 13.08 9.91
N GLY A 171 4.95 11.97 9.43
CA GLY A 171 5.43 10.61 9.65
C GLY A 171 4.98 9.99 10.98
N ALA A 172 4.16 10.69 11.78
CA ALA A 172 3.57 10.10 12.98
C ALA A 172 2.61 8.96 12.60
N THR A 173 2.63 7.87 13.36
CA THR A 173 1.80 6.70 13.11
C THR A 173 0.78 6.52 14.24
N GLU A 174 -0.47 6.25 13.88
CA GLU A 174 -1.56 5.98 14.80
C GLU A 174 -2.27 4.67 14.43
N LEU A 175 -2.64 3.89 15.44
CA LEU A 175 -3.41 2.67 15.23
C LEU A 175 -4.88 3.04 15.02
N ALA A 176 -5.43 2.72 13.84
CA ALA A 176 -6.82 3.02 13.50
C ALA A 176 -7.77 1.89 13.89
N ALA A 177 -7.36 0.64 13.70
CA ALA A 177 -8.13 -0.54 14.11
C ALA A 177 -7.27 -1.40 15.04
N GLY A 178 -7.87 -1.78 16.16
CA GLY A 178 -7.25 -2.72 17.09
C GLY A 178 -7.23 -4.13 16.51
N ARG A 179 -6.36 -4.99 17.05
CA ARG A 179 -6.46 -6.43 16.85
C ARG A 179 -7.80 -6.91 17.39
N LEU A 180 -8.59 -7.52 16.56
CA LEU A 180 -9.71 -8.35 16.96
C LEU A 180 -9.25 -9.78 17.20
#